data_c3462fd856f59b20193e4ed2b3e32147
#
_entry.id   c3462fd856f59b20193e4ed2b3e32147
#
_cell.length_a   1.000
_cell.length_b   1.000
_cell.length_c   1.000
_cell.angle_alpha   90.00
_cell.angle_beta   90.00
_cell.angle_gamma   90.00
#
_symmetry.space_group_name_H-M   'P 1'
#
loop_
_entity.id
_entity.type
_entity.pdbx_description
1 polymer ?
#
loop_
_entity_poly.entity_id
_entity_poly.type
_entity_poly.pdbx_seq_one_letter_code
_entity_poly.pdbx_strand_id
1 'polypeptide(L)'
;MFKLYILLAALCLRCEAKVFTRCELVQELKRQGFPANQLRDWVCLIEAESSRNTGAVGTVNSDGSRDYGLFQINNKYWCSATNTPGKDCNVTCQASTDNINKASSCAKKIFSRQGFNAWTGWINKCKGKPLPDISKC
;
A
#
# COMPACT_ATOMS: atom_id res chain seq x y z
N MET A 1 -7.27 -14.99 -34.85
CA MET A 1 -7.94 -15.57 -33.68
C MET A 1 -6.96 -15.92 -32.58
N PHE A 2 -5.87 -16.61 -32.85
CA PHE A 2 -4.88 -16.99 -31.81
C PHE A 2 -4.22 -15.81 -31.10
N LYS A 3 -4.00 -14.68 -31.80
CA LYS A 3 -3.38 -13.48 -31.18
C LYS A 3 -4.23 -12.81 -30.12
N LEU A 4 -5.55 -12.93 -30.20
CA LEU A 4 -6.48 -12.35 -29.18
C LEU A 4 -6.42 -13.08 -27.86
N TYR A 5 -6.26 -14.41 -27.87
CA TYR A 5 -6.15 -15.20 -26.64
C TYR A 5 -4.86 -14.93 -25.88
N ILE A 6 -3.75 -14.70 -26.60
CA ILE A 6 -2.44 -14.38 -25.98
C ILE A 6 -2.49 -13.01 -25.31
N LEU A 7 -3.19 -12.02 -25.91
CA LEU A 7 -3.36 -10.69 -25.32
C LEU A 7 -4.20 -10.72 -24.04
N LEU A 8 -5.25 -11.53 -23.99
CA LEU A 8 -6.07 -11.69 -22.79
C LEU A 8 -5.29 -12.35 -21.64
N ALA A 9 -4.49 -13.36 -21.92
CA ALA A 9 -3.64 -14.02 -20.95
C ALA A 9 -2.58 -13.04 -20.39
N ALA A 10 -1.98 -12.19 -21.23
CA ALA A 10 -1.02 -11.17 -20.79
C ALA A 10 -1.65 -10.10 -19.90
N LEU A 11 -2.92 -9.73 -20.13
CA LEU A 11 -3.66 -8.79 -19.28
C LEU A 11 -3.96 -9.37 -17.90
N CYS A 12 -4.29 -10.66 -17.80
CA CYS A 12 -4.52 -11.34 -16.52
C CYS A 12 -3.26 -11.42 -15.66
N LEU A 13 -2.09 -11.60 -16.28
CA LEU A 13 -0.81 -11.66 -15.56
C LEU A 13 -0.43 -10.34 -14.85
N ARG A 14 -1.01 -9.21 -15.30
CA ARG A 14 -0.77 -7.89 -14.68
C ARG A 14 -1.57 -7.64 -13.40
N CYS A 15 -2.55 -8.50 -13.08
CA CYS A 15 -3.39 -8.38 -11.90
C CYS A 15 -2.82 -9.08 -10.66
N GLU A 16 -1.64 -9.70 -10.76
CA GLU A 16 -1.04 -10.43 -9.67
C GLU A 16 -0.42 -9.48 -8.62
N ALA A 17 -0.58 -9.86 -7.36
CA ALA A 17 0.07 -9.19 -6.24
C ALA A 17 1.59 -9.29 -6.37
N LYS A 18 2.29 -8.22 -6.00
CA LYS A 18 3.74 -8.16 -6.04
C LYS A 18 4.30 -7.96 -4.64
N VAL A 19 5.32 -8.77 -4.30
CA VAL A 19 6.15 -8.52 -3.13
C VAL A 19 7.41 -7.80 -3.59
N PHE A 20 7.57 -6.55 -3.18
CA PHE A 20 8.76 -5.76 -3.50
C PHE A 20 9.97 -6.24 -2.68
N THR A 21 11.16 -6.22 -3.28
CA THR A 21 12.38 -6.12 -2.47
C THR A 21 12.44 -4.74 -1.84
N ARG A 22 13.28 -4.57 -0.80
CA ARG A 22 13.41 -3.26 -0.16
C ARG A 22 13.82 -2.17 -1.14
N CYS A 23 14.79 -2.43 -2.00
CA CYS A 23 15.26 -1.43 -2.97
C CYS A 23 14.25 -1.17 -4.10
N GLU A 24 13.53 -2.21 -4.55
CA GLU A 24 12.41 -1.99 -5.47
C GLU A 24 11.34 -1.10 -4.86
N LEU A 25 11.02 -1.31 -3.59
CA LEU A 25 10.06 -0.47 -2.87
C LEU A 25 10.54 0.98 -2.80
N VAL A 26 11.81 1.21 -2.48
CA VAL A 26 12.40 2.55 -2.44
C VAL A 26 12.21 3.25 -3.79
N GLN A 27 12.50 2.56 -4.90
CA GLN A 27 12.33 3.14 -6.24
C GLN A 27 10.87 3.46 -6.55
N GLU A 28 9.95 2.57 -6.15
CA GLU A 28 8.53 2.81 -6.35
C GLU A 28 8.02 4.01 -5.52
N LEU A 29 8.43 4.13 -4.28
CA LEU A 29 8.07 5.27 -3.42
C LEU A 29 8.58 6.58 -4.01
N LYS A 30 9.80 6.60 -4.53
CA LYS A 30 10.35 7.77 -5.23
C LYS A 30 9.49 8.14 -6.45
N ARG A 31 9.13 7.13 -7.26
CA ARG A 31 8.29 7.32 -8.44
C ARG A 31 6.92 7.88 -8.07
N GLN A 32 6.37 7.45 -6.95
CA GLN A 32 5.09 7.94 -6.45
C GLN A 32 5.20 9.31 -5.76
N GLY A 33 6.40 9.89 -5.68
CA GLY A 33 6.59 11.23 -5.15
C GLY A 33 6.66 11.33 -3.62
N PHE A 34 6.95 10.24 -2.93
CA PHE A 34 7.17 10.31 -1.49
C PHE A 34 8.45 11.09 -1.18
N PRO A 35 8.44 11.99 -0.18
CA PRO A 35 9.60 12.83 0.13
C PRO A 35 10.83 12.01 0.53
N ALA A 36 12.02 12.41 0.03
CA ALA A 36 13.26 11.69 0.29
C ALA A 36 13.58 11.56 1.78
N ASN A 37 13.30 12.61 2.57
CA ASN A 37 13.57 12.61 4.01
C ASN A 37 12.61 11.74 4.83
N GLN A 38 11.60 11.15 4.22
CA GLN A 38 10.63 10.27 4.87
C GLN A 38 10.69 8.83 4.35
N LEU A 39 11.52 8.53 3.36
CA LEU A 39 11.53 7.20 2.71
C LEU A 39 11.78 6.06 3.70
N ARG A 40 12.71 6.25 4.64
CA ARG A 40 13.01 5.20 5.62
C ARG A 40 11.83 4.89 6.52
N ASP A 41 11.08 5.91 6.91
CA ASP A 41 9.85 5.72 7.70
C ASP A 41 8.77 5.00 6.88
N TRP A 42 8.58 5.38 5.62
CA TRP A 42 7.62 4.71 4.75
C TRP A 42 8.00 3.25 4.49
N VAL A 43 9.29 2.97 4.27
CA VAL A 43 9.76 1.59 4.11
C VAL A 43 9.49 0.78 5.38
N CYS A 44 9.81 1.35 6.54
CA CYS A 44 9.56 0.69 7.83
C CYS A 44 8.07 0.40 8.03
N LEU A 45 7.22 1.40 7.78
CA LEU A 45 5.77 1.26 7.87
C LEU A 45 5.26 0.12 6.99
N ILE A 46 5.68 0.11 5.74
CA ILE A 46 5.24 -0.89 4.75
C ILE A 46 5.73 -2.29 5.12
N GLU A 47 6.98 -2.41 5.60
CA GLU A 47 7.49 -3.69 6.09
C GLU A 47 6.70 -4.20 7.29
N ALA A 48 6.34 -3.30 8.21
CA ALA A 48 5.55 -3.65 9.39
C ALA A 48 4.11 -4.04 9.04
N GLU A 49 3.47 -3.32 8.10
CA GLU A 49 2.06 -3.49 7.79
C GLU A 49 1.78 -4.63 6.82
N SER A 50 2.57 -4.76 5.76
CA SER A 50 2.27 -5.68 4.65
C SER A 50 3.43 -6.58 4.23
N SER A 51 4.60 -6.47 4.85
CA SER A 51 5.82 -7.15 4.40
C SER A 51 6.13 -6.86 2.93
N ARG A 52 5.81 -5.66 2.46
CA ARG A 52 6.02 -5.19 1.08
C ARG A 52 5.18 -5.92 0.03
N ASN A 53 4.05 -6.51 0.43
CA ASN A 53 3.13 -7.21 -0.46
C ASN A 53 1.99 -6.29 -0.88
N THR A 54 1.89 -5.98 -2.16
CA THR A 54 0.84 -5.09 -2.70
C THR A 54 -0.55 -5.67 -2.53
N GLY A 55 -0.69 -6.99 -2.51
CA GLY A 55 -1.97 -7.68 -2.41
C GLY A 55 -2.38 -8.08 -1.01
N ALA A 56 -1.65 -7.65 0.03
CA ALA A 56 -1.95 -8.05 1.39
C ALA A 56 -3.35 -7.59 1.82
N VAL A 57 -4.13 -8.51 2.37
CA VAL A 57 -5.42 -8.20 3.00
C VAL A 57 -5.36 -8.72 4.43
N GLY A 58 -5.49 -7.82 5.39
CA GLY A 58 -5.45 -8.17 6.80
C GLY A 58 -6.66 -8.98 7.24
N THR A 59 -6.53 -9.64 8.38
CA THR A 59 -7.67 -10.28 9.04
C THR A 59 -8.66 -9.23 9.52
N VAL A 60 -9.88 -9.65 9.85
CA VAL A 60 -10.91 -8.75 10.37
C VAL A 60 -10.45 -8.16 11.69
N ASN A 61 -10.45 -6.83 11.79
CA ASN A 61 -10.16 -6.11 13.02
C ASN A 61 -11.30 -6.28 14.04
N SER A 62 -11.06 -5.91 15.30
CA SER A 62 -12.06 -6.05 16.36
C SER A 62 -13.35 -5.26 16.08
N ASP A 63 -13.26 -4.18 15.29
CA ASP A 63 -14.42 -3.35 14.90
C ASP A 63 -15.12 -3.84 13.63
N GLY A 64 -14.69 -4.98 13.07
CA GLY A 64 -15.22 -5.55 11.84
C GLY A 64 -14.59 -5.02 10.56
N SER A 65 -13.70 -4.02 10.65
CA SER A 65 -13.00 -3.48 9.48
C SER A 65 -11.85 -4.37 9.04
N ARG A 66 -11.35 -4.10 7.83
CA ARG A 66 -10.14 -4.75 7.29
C ARG A 66 -9.22 -3.71 6.68
N ASP A 67 -7.95 -4.10 6.55
CA ASP A 67 -6.90 -3.29 5.97
C ASP A 67 -6.40 -3.92 4.67
N TYR A 68 -6.11 -3.09 3.67
CA TYR A 68 -5.88 -3.55 2.30
C TYR A 68 -4.59 -2.98 1.72
N GLY A 69 -3.84 -3.88 1.08
CA GLY A 69 -2.72 -3.53 0.21
C GLY A 69 -1.43 -3.20 0.92
N LEU A 70 -0.52 -2.63 0.16
CA LEU A 70 0.83 -2.28 0.59
C LEU A 70 0.85 -1.43 1.87
N PHE A 71 -0.07 -0.47 1.94
CA PHE A 71 -0.18 0.49 3.05
C PHE A 71 -1.24 0.08 4.09
N GLN A 72 -1.88 -1.07 3.95
CA GLN A 72 -2.94 -1.54 4.84
C GLN A 72 -4.00 -0.47 5.11
N ILE A 73 -4.64 -0.02 4.02
CA ILE A 73 -5.66 1.03 4.04
C ILE A 73 -6.97 0.45 4.56
N ASN A 74 -7.54 1.09 5.57
CA ASN A 74 -8.71 0.59 6.30
C ASN A 74 -10.02 0.97 5.59
N ASN A 75 -10.98 0.04 5.56
CA ASN A 75 -12.27 0.26 4.91
C ASN A 75 -13.29 1.03 5.76
N LYS A 76 -12.98 1.31 7.02
CA LYS A 76 -13.91 2.07 7.86
C LYS A 76 -14.02 3.53 7.39
N TYR A 77 -12.89 4.16 7.04
CA TYR A 77 -12.85 5.58 6.72
C TYR A 77 -12.29 5.90 5.33
N TRP A 78 -11.44 5.03 4.77
CA TRP A 78 -10.58 5.42 3.65
C TRP A 78 -10.94 4.80 2.32
N CYS A 79 -11.29 3.53 2.26
CA CYS A 79 -11.66 2.85 1.02
C CYS A 79 -13.00 2.12 1.16
N SER A 80 -13.68 1.93 0.02
CA SER A 80 -14.95 1.20 -0.02
C SER A 80 -14.71 -0.29 -0.22
N ALA A 81 -15.30 -1.11 0.64
CA ALA A 81 -15.24 -2.57 0.52
C ALA A 81 -16.15 -3.11 -0.60
N THR A 82 -16.94 -2.26 -1.24
CA THR A 82 -17.81 -2.61 -2.36
C THR A 82 -17.11 -2.38 -3.70
N ASN A 83 -17.80 -2.70 -4.80
CA ASN A 83 -17.30 -2.41 -6.15
C ASN A 83 -17.44 -0.93 -6.55
N THR A 84 -18.07 -0.12 -5.73
CA THR A 84 -18.25 1.31 -5.98
C THR A 84 -17.24 2.10 -5.19
N PRO A 85 -16.40 2.94 -5.83
CA PRO A 85 -15.48 3.81 -5.12
C PRO A 85 -16.18 4.65 -4.06
N GLY A 86 -15.53 4.86 -2.93
CA GLY A 86 -16.10 5.65 -1.84
C GLY A 86 -15.13 5.88 -0.71
N LYS A 87 -15.69 6.39 0.38
CA LYS A 87 -14.96 6.80 1.57
C LYS A 87 -14.01 7.97 1.27
N ASP A 88 -13.13 8.31 2.19
CA ASP A 88 -12.36 9.55 2.09
C ASP A 88 -11.37 9.59 0.94
N CYS A 89 -10.83 8.45 0.53
CA CYS A 89 -9.94 8.38 -0.63
C CYS A 89 -10.70 8.24 -1.96
N ASN A 90 -12.01 8.04 -1.92
CA ASN A 90 -12.84 7.82 -3.11
C ASN A 90 -12.28 6.71 -4.00
N VAL A 91 -11.97 5.58 -3.40
CA VAL A 91 -11.44 4.40 -4.08
C VAL A 91 -12.12 3.15 -3.54
N THR A 92 -12.05 2.06 -4.32
CA THR A 92 -12.36 0.73 -3.77
C THR A 92 -11.18 0.20 -2.98
N CYS A 93 -11.44 -0.64 -1.99
CA CYS A 93 -10.35 -1.30 -1.26
C CYS A 93 -9.57 -2.25 -2.17
N GLN A 94 -10.22 -2.83 -3.19
CA GLN A 94 -9.51 -3.62 -4.19
C GLN A 94 -8.45 -2.80 -4.91
N ALA A 95 -8.73 -1.53 -5.24
CA ALA A 95 -7.74 -0.64 -5.85
C ALA A 95 -6.52 -0.43 -4.96
N SER A 96 -6.68 -0.51 -3.65
CA SER A 96 -5.55 -0.46 -2.71
C SER A 96 -4.63 -1.68 -2.82
N THR A 97 -5.09 -2.78 -3.42
CA THR A 97 -4.31 -4.00 -3.62
C THR A 97 -3.76 -4.15 -5.04
N ASP A 98 -4.41 -3.56 -6.04
CA ASP A 98 -4.06 -3.79 -7.46
C ASP A 98 -3.70 -2.53 -8.24
N ASN A 99 -3.73 -1.35 -7.62
CA ASN A 99 -3.38 -0.08 -8.25
C ASN A 99 -2.47 0.73 -7.34
N ILE A 100 -1.18 0.66 -7.59
CA ILE A 100 -0.17 1.32 -6.74
C ILE A 100 -0.31 2.85 -6.75
N ASN A 101 -0.76 3.44 -7.84
CA ASN A 101 -0.96 4.88 -7.91
C ASN A 101 -2.09 5.32 -6.96
N LYS A 102 -3.22 4.62 -6.98
CA LYS A 102 -4.34 4.91 -6.09
C LYS A 102 -4.02 4.61 -4.63
N ALA A 103 -3.33 3.50 -4.37
CA ALA A 103 -2.89 3.15 -3.02
C ALA A 103 -1.96 4.22 -2.46
N SER A 104 -0.97 4.66 -3.24
CA SER A 104 -0.01 5.68 -2.83
C SER A 104 -0.68 7.03 -2.57
N SER A 105 -1.59 7.45 -3.44
CA SER A 105 -2.34 8.70 -3.27
C SER A 105 -3.17 8.68 -1.99
N CYS A 106 -3.84 7.55 -1.71
CA CYS A 106 -4.62 7.40 -0.48
C CYS A 106 -3.72 7.43 0.76
N ALA A 107 -2.59 6.73 0.74
CA ALA A 107 -1.63 6.74 1.86
C ALA A 107 -1.12 8.16 2.15
N LYS A 108 -0.81 8.94 1.12
CA LYS A 108 -0.39 10.33 1.29
C LYS A 108 -1.50 11.19 1.89
N LYS A 109 -2.75 10.96 1.50
CA LYS A 109 -3.90 11.67 2.07
C LYS A 109 -4.06 11.36 3.55
N ILE A 110 -3.98 10.09 3.93
CA ILE A 110 -4.02 9.66 5.33
C ILE A 110 -2.91 10.34 6.12
N PHE A 111 -1.69 10.30 5.60
CA PHE A 111 -0.53 10.93 6.23
C PHE A 111 -0.71 12.44 6.41
N SER A 112 -1.27 13.13 5.42
CA SER A 112 -1.50 14.56 5.50
C SER A 112 -2.45 14.95 6.64
N ARG A 113 -3.34 14.05 7.05
CA ARG A 113 -4.31 14.29 8.13
C ARG A 113 -3.85 13.82 9.47
N GLN A 114 -3.15 12.69 9.55
CA GLN A 114 -2.86 11.99 10.81
C GLN A 114 -1.37 11.72 11.03
N GLY A 115 -0.52 11.93 10.03
CA GLY A 115 0.88 11.56 10.10
C GLY A 115 1.08 10.04 10.16
N PHE A 116 2.29 9.62 10.49
CA PHE A 116 2.62 8.20 10.62
C PHE A 116 1.85 7.50 11.75
N ASN A 117 1.36 8.24 12.74
CA ASN A 117 0.59 7.66 13.84
C ASN A 117 -0.74 7.03 13.40
N ALA A 118 -1.18 7.25 12.15
CA ALA A 118 -2.32 6.56 11.59
C ALA A 118 -2.09 5.04 11.49
N TRP A 119 -0.85 4.61 11.44
CA TRP A 119 -0.48 3.21 11.28
C TRP A 119 0.07 2.62 12.56
N THR A 120 -0.66 1.67 13.15
CA THR A 120 -0.28 0.99 14.38
C THR A 120 1.05 0.25 14.21
N GLY A 121 1.29 -0.36 13.04
CA GLY A 121 2.54 -1.04 12.75
C GLY A 121 3.74 -0.09 12.78
N TRP A 122 3.59 1.14 12.29
CA TRP A 122 4.65 2.14 12.40
C TRP A 122 4.90 2.53 13.86
N ILE A 123 3.85 2.77 14.63
CA ILE A 123 3.99 3.12 16.05
C ILE A 123 4.77 2.02 16.80
N ASN A 124 4.43 0.76 16.55
CA ASN A 124 4.97 -0.37 17.30
C ASN A 124 6.37 -0.79 16.83
N LYS A 125 6.70 -0.62 15.56
CA LYS A 125 7.92 -1.16 14.96
C LYS A 125 8.92 -0.12 14.50
N CYS A 126 8.50 1.13 14.30
CA CYS A 126 9.33 2.15 13.65
C CYS A 126 9.57 3.38 14.54
N LYS A 127 8.54 3.85 15.22
CA LYS A 127 8.59 5.08 16.01
C LYS A 127 9.64 4.99 17.09
N GLY A 128 10.62 5.90 17.05
CA GLY A 128 11.69 5.95 18.03
C GLY A 128 12.67 4.77 17.96
N LYS A 129 12.67 4.02 16.86
CA LYS A 129 13.52 2.85 16.66
C LYS A 129 14.44 3.04 15.45
N PRO A 130 15.52 2.24 15.33
CA PRO A 130 16.34 2.27 14.12
C PRO A 130 15.50 1.94 12.88
N LEU A 131 15.62 2.77 11.85
CA LEU A 131 14.89 2.61 10.61
C LEU A 131 15.69 1.73 9.62
N PRO A 132 15.04 1.12 8.61
CA PRO A 132 15.74 0.31 7.62
C PRO A 132 16.88 1.05 6.94
N ASP A 133 17.97 0.35 6.67
CA ASP A 133 19.07 0.87 5.88
C ASP A 133 18.72 0.78 4.39
N ILE A 134 18.58 1.93 3.75
CA ILE A 134 18.29 2.05 2.31
C ILE A 134 19.46 2.69 1.56
N SER A 135 20.63 2.81 2.20
CA SER A 135 21.79 3.51 1.63
C SER A 135 22.32 2.85 0.37
N LYS A 136 22.08 1.56 0.16
CA LYS A 136 22.49 0.81 -1.03
C LYS A 136 21.41 0.72 -2.10
N CYS A 137 20.31 1.38 -1.88
CA CYS A 137 19.26 1.47 -2.86
C CYS A 137 19.44 2.73 -3.70
#